data_0d08fff089699c223d21f8d617016b0f
#
_entry.id   0d08fff089699c223d21f8d617016b0f
#
_cell.length_a   1.000
_cell.length_b   1.000
_cell.length_c   1.000
_cell.angle_alpha   90.00
_cell.angle_beta   90.00
_cell.angle_gamma   90.00
#
_symmetry.space_group_name_H-M   'P 1'
#
loop_
_entity.id
_entity.type
_entity.pdbx_description
1 polymer ?
#
loop_
_entity_poly.entity_id
_entity_poly.type
_entity_poly.pdbx_seq_one_letter_code
_entity_poly.pdbx_strand_id
1 'polypeptide(L)'
;PAYWVLLFEPGTEPLPMNLQHHFLIAMPALQDPIFRRSVVYICEYNDDGAMGIIVNKPLENLQIDGILEKLKIVAEPRNPDIRLDKPVMLGGPLAEDRGFILHSPPPDFSSSIRISDNTVITTSRDVLETLGTDKQPSNVLVALGYASWEKGQLEQELLDNAWLTAPADQNILFKTPIADRWREAAKLIGIDIVTMPGDTNFEIYMSLRGFHLGPHEHSKT
;
A
#
# COMPACT_ATOMS: atom_id res chain seq x y z
N PRO A 1 -15.26 8.04 -11.58
CA PRO A 1 -14.98 7.80 -12.99
C PRO A 1 -14.08 6.58 -13.11
N ALA A 2 -14.56 5.59 -13.84
CA ALA A 2 -13.91 4.31 -14.02
C ALA A 2 -12.66 4.48 -14.90
N TYR A 3 -11.49 4.53 -14.30
CA TYR A 3 -10.23 4.68 -15.02
C TYR A 3 -9.70 3.37 -15.66
N TRP A 4 -10.48 2.30 -15.61
CA TRP A 4 -10.09 0.99 -16.12
C TRP A 4 -10.60 0.66 -17.52
N VAL A 5 -11.57 1.40 -18.02
CA VAL A 5 -12.23 1.12 -19.30
C VAL A 5 -11.69 1.98 -20.43
N LEU A 6 -10.79 2.88 -20.11
CA LEU A 6 -10.11 3.59 -21.18
C LEU A 6 -8.95 2.74 -21.61
N LEU A 7 -9.00 2.27 -22.81
CA LEU A 7 -7.82 2.11 -23.59
C LEU A 7 -7.61 0.80 -24.28
N PHE A 8 -8.53 0.44 -25.10
CA PHE A 8 -8.09 -0.17 -26.36
C PHE A 8 -8.96 0.36 -27.49
N GLU A 9 -8.67 1.57 -27.91
CA GLU A 9 -8.92 1.88 -29.32
C GLU A 9 -7.87 1.13 -30.14
N PRO A 10 -8.25 0.39 -31.19
CA PRO A 10 -7.29 -0.29 -32.05
C PRO A 10 -6.34 0.74 -32.68
N GLY A 11 -5.08 0.72 -32.29
CA GLY A 11 -4.04 1.59 -32.84
C GLY A 11 -3.37 2.57 -31.88
N THR A 12 -3.80 2.65 -30.61
CA THR A 12 -3.07 3.38 -29.57
C THR A 12 -2.24 2.41 -28.76
N GLU A 13 -0.92 2.61 -28.71
CA GLU A 13 -0.11 1.93 -27.69
C GLU A 13 -0.66 2.28 -26.31
N PRO A 14 -0.82 1.29 -25.41
CA PRO A 14 -1.27 1.58 -24.06
C PRO A 14 -0.32 2.58 -23.43
N LEU A 15 -0.87 3.67 -22.86
CA LEU A 15 -0.06 4.58 -22.06
C LEU A 15 0.69 3.77 -21.01
N PRO A 16 1.97 4.02 -20.79
CA PRO A 16 2.73 3.29 -19.80
C PRO A 16 2.06 3.47 -18.45
N MET A 17 1.60 2.34 -17.87
CA MET A 17 0.98 2.30 -16.56
C MET A 17 2.05 2.65 -15.53
N ASN A 18 1.81 3.67 -14.72
CA ASN A 18 2.66 3.99 -13.57
C ASN A 18 1.85 3.80 -12.30
N LEU A 19 2.18 2.76 -11.53
CA LEU A 19 1.50 2.43 -10.28
C LEU A 19 2.20 2.99 -9.04
N GLN A 20 3.26 3.78 -9.19
CA GLN A 20 3.84 4.50 -8.06
C GLN A 20 2.79 5.40 -7.42
N HIS A 21 2.79 5.48 -6.10
CA HIS A 21 1.76 6.21 -5.34
C HIS A 21 0.33 5.70 -5.59
N HIS A 22 0.17 4.39 -5.75
CA HIS A 22 -1.12 3.71 -5.85
C HIS A 22 -1.25 2.67 -4.74
N PHE A 23 -2.48 2.32 -4.43
CA PHE A 23 -2.79 1.14 -3.64
C PHE A 23 -3.01 -0.07 -4.54
N LEU A 24 -2.47 -1.20 -4.13
CA LEU A 24 -2.97 -2.51 -4.54
C LEU A 24 -3.92 -3.00 -3.45
N ILE A 25 -5.12 -3.34 -3.84
CA ILE A 25 -6.18 -3.77 -2.94
C ILE A 25 -6.45 -5.23 -3.25
N ALA A 26 -6.18 -6.11 -2.29
CA ALA A 26 -6.36 -7.54 -2.49
C ALA A 26 -7.82 -7.87 -2.83
N MET A 27 -8.03 -8.64 -3.89
CA MET A 27 -9.36 -9.19 -4.20
C MET A 27 -9.76 -10.20 -3.13
N PRO A 28 -11.07 -10.34 -2.80
CA PRO A 28 -11.53 -11.29 -1.80
C PRO A 28 -11.10 -12.72 -2.05
N ALA A 29 -10.94 -13.12 -3.32
CA ALA A 29 -10.49 -14.45 -3.72
C ALA A 29 -8.99 -14.70 -3.50
N LEU A 30 -8.20 -13.67 -3.23
CA LEU A 30 -6.76 -13.82 -2.93
C LEU A 30 -6.60 -14.45 -1.55
N GLN A 31 -6.12 -15.71 -1.52
CA GLN A 31 -6.00 -16.52 -0.30
C GLN A 31 -4.57 -16.63 0.24
N ASP A 32 -3.62 -15.91 -0.34
CA ASP A 32 -2.26 -15.88 0.18
C ASP A 32 -2.26 -15.47 1.66
N PRO A 33 -1.55 -16.19 2.55
CA PRO A 33 -1.58 -15.92 3.99
C PRO A 33 -1.15 -14.51 4.39
N ILE A 34 -0.23 -13.90 3.62
CA ILE A 34 0.30 -12.56 3.90
C ILE A 34 -0.55 -11.49 3.21
N PHE A 35 -0.94 -11.71 1.96
CA PHE A 35 -1.58 -10.70 1.12
C PHE A 35 -3.11 -10.71 1.16
N ARG A 36 -3.74 -11.74 1.72
CA ARG A 36 -5.20 -11.75 1.83
C ARG A 36 -5.70 -10.51 2.56
N ARG A 37 -6.71 -9.82 1.99
CA ARG A 37 -7.30 -8.60 2.53
C ARG A 37 -6.29 -7.48 2.79
N SER A 38 -5.17 -7.48 2.07
CA SER A 38 -4.16 -6.44 2.23
C SER A 38 -4.45 -5.22 1.37
N VAL A 39 -3.93 -4.10 1.83
CA VAL A 39 -3.70 -2.88 1.06
C VAL A 39 -2.20 -2.68 0.99
N VAL A 40 -1.64 -2.67 -0.21
CA VAL A 40 -0.23 -2.42 -0.44
C VAL A 40 -0.05 -1.04 -1.05
N TYR A 41 0.79 -0.23 -0.45
CA TYR A 41 1.18 1.06 -0.99
C TYR A 41 2.41 0.91 -1.89
N ILE A 42 2.28 1.18 -3.18
CA ILE A 42 3.38 1.07 -4.14
C ILE A 42 4.29 2.28 -4.03
N CYS A 43 5.50 2.03 -3.55
CA CYS A 43 6.53 3.05 -3.35
C CYS A 43 7.41 3.25 -4.58
N GLU A 44 7.65 2.19 -5.34
CA GLU A 44 8.47 2.20 -6.55
C GLU A 44 7.83 1.30 -7.61
N TYR A 45 7.79 1.81 -8.83
CA TYR A 45 7.29 1.09 -10.00
C TYR A 45 8.09 1.51 -11.23
N ASN A 46 8.78 0.57 -11.86
CA ASN A 46 9.61 0.80 -13.02
C ASN A 46 9.69 -0.44 -13.91
N ASP A 47 10.52 -0.41 -14.94
CA ASP A 47 10.69 -1.51 -15.89
C ASP A 47 11.32 -2.77 -15.27
N ASP A 48 11.93 -2.68 -14.11
CA ASP A 48 12.56 -3.81 -13.40
C ASP A 48 11.59 -4.47 -12.39
N GLY A 49 10.43 -3.87 -12.13
CA GLY A 49 9.43 -4.39 -11.23
C GLY A 49 8.79 -3.35 -10.32
N ALA A 50 8.31 -3.79 -9.19
CA ALA A 50 7.66 -2.94 -8.21
C ALA A 50 8.06 -3.28 -6.77
N MET A 51 7.99 -2.28 -5.90
CA MET A 51 8.20 -2.42 -4.47
C MET A 51 7.08 -1.71 -3.72
N GLY A 52 6.55 -2.35 -2.69
CA GLY A 52 5.48 -1.79 -1.90
C GLY A 52 5.51 -2.20 -0.43
N ILE A 53 4.69 -1.50 0.36
CA ILE A 53 4.54 -1.70 1.79
C ILE A 53 3.08 -2.02 2.09
N ILE A 54 2.83 -3.15 2.76
CA ILE A 54 1.49 -3.46 3.30
C ILE A 54 1.20 -2.48 4.44
N VAL A 55 0.06 -1.82 4.38
CA VAL A 55 -0.26 -0.73 5.32
C VAL A 55 -1.41 -1.04 6.27
N ASN A 56 -1.93 -2.26 6.25
CA ASN A 56 -3.07 -2.67 7.09
C ASN A 56 -2.90 -4.00 7.82
N LYS A 57 -1.68 -4.45 8.02
CA LYS A 57 -1.38 -5.69 8.76
C LYS A 57 -0.53 -5.37 9.98
N PRO A 58 -1.13 -5.10 11.15
CA PRO A 58 -0.36 -4.82 12.35
C PRO A 58 0.35 -6.08 12.85
N LEU A 59 1.59 -5.92 13.28
CA LEU A 59 2.32 -6.95 14.00
C LEU A 59 1.77 -7.08 15.42
N GLU A 60 1.55 -8.31 15.86
CA GLU A 60 1.12 -8.57 17.23
C GLU A 60 2.24 -8.19 18.20
N ASN A 61 1.86 -7.55 19.30
CA ASN A 61 2.75 -7.19 20.41
C ASN A 61 3.96 -6.31 20.04
N LEU A 62 3.92 -5.60 18.91
CA LEU A 62 4.95 -4.67 18.54
C LEU A 62 4.35 -3.30 18.23
N GLN A 63 4.75 -2.31 19.01
CA GLN A 63 4.37 -0.92 18.90
C GLN A 63 5.61 -0.06 18.62
N ILE A 64 5.42 1.19 18.23
CA ILE A 64 6.52 2.11 17.92
C ILE A 64 7.44 2.29 19.14
N ASP A 65 6.89 2.49 20.33
CA ASP A 65 7.66 2.59 21.58
C ASP A 65 8.54 1.37 21.82
N GLY A 66 8.03 0.17 21.53
CA GLY A 66 8.79 -1.09 21.64
C GLY A 66 9.99 -1.15 20.69
N ILE A 67 9.86 -0.63 19.46
CA ILE A 67 10.99 -0.55 18.53
C ILE A 67 12.04 0.44 19.02
N LEU A 68 11.62 1.61 19.49
CA LEU A 68 12.53 2.62 20.01
C LEU A 68 13.32 2.07 21.21
N GLU A 69 12.65 1.33 22.10
CA GLU A 69 13.30 0.67 23.25
C GLU A 69 14.32 -0.38 22.80
N LYS A 70 13.94 -1.27 21.88
CA LYS A 70 14.86 -2.31 21.35
C LYS A 70 16.08 -1.72 20.67
N LEU A 71 15.94 -0.62 19.99
CA LEU A 71 17.03 0.09 19.29
C LEU A 71 17.80 1.06 20.21
N LYS A 72 17.39 1.16 21.48
CA LYS A 72 17.96 2.12 22.46
C LYS A 72 17.95 3.56 21.95
N ILE A 73 16.85 3.93 21.29
CA ILE A 73 16.62 5.29 20.83
C ILE A 73 15.88 6.06 21.91
N VAL A 74 16.48 7.14 22.38
CA VAL A 74 15.85 8.11 23.28
C VAL A 74 15.67 9.40 22.49
N ALA A 75 14.41 9.66 22.11
CA ALA A 75 14.06 10.89 21.41
C ALA A 75 13.70 11.97 22.44
N GLU A 76 14.40 13.07 22.43
CA GLU A 76 14.20 14.19 23.36
C GLU A 76 14.20 15.54 22.63
N PRO A 77 13.45 16.54 23.13
CA PRO A 77 12.49 16.47 24.24
C PRO A 77 11.21 15.74 23.84
N ARG A 78 10.73 14.85 24.71
CA ARG A 78 9.46 14.11 24.53
C ARG A 78 8.26 15.06 24.60
N ASN A 79 7.35 14.93 23.63
CA ASN A 79 6.03 15.53 23.71
C ASN A 79 5.02 14.47 24.18
N PRO A 80 4.45 14.59 25.39
CA PRO A 80 3.55 13.60 25.94
C PRO A 80 2.23 13.49 25.19
N ASP A 81 1.86 14.48 24.38
CA ASP A 81 0.64 14.45 23.55
C ASP A 81 0.80 13.58 22.30
N ILE A 82 2.04 13.25 21.94
CA ILE A 82 2.34 12.36 20.82
C ILE A 82 2.38 10.91 21.33
N ARG A 83 1.44 10.10 20.85
CA ARG A 83 1.33 8.70 21.24
C ARG A 83 2.28 7.83 20.43
N LEU A 84 3.02 6.95 21.13
CA LEU A 84 3.93 5.97 20.54
C LEU A 84 3.44 4.52 20.70
N ASP A 85 2.23 4.34 21.18
CA ASP A 85 1.56 3.04 21.33
C ASP A 85 0.84 2.58 20.04
N LYS A 86 1.16 3.19 18.92
CA LYS A 86 0.67 2.78 17.60
C LYS A 86 1.36 1.50 17.13
N PRO A 87 0.62 0.57 16.52
CA PRO A 87 1.19 -0.68 16.05
C PRO A 87 2.16 -0.44 14.89
N VAL A 88 3.16 -1.33 14.80
CA VAL A 88 4.05 -1.45 13.66
C VAL A 88 3.42 -2.42 12.66
N MET A 89 3.47 -2.08 11.37
CA MET A 89 2.91 -2.93 10.31
C MET A 89 3.90 -4.01 9.88
N LEU A 90 3.38 -5.18 9.51
CA LEU A 90 4.08 -6.10 8.63
C LEU A 90 4.00 -5.53 7.22
N GLY A 91 5.09 -4.97 6.72
CA GLY A 91 5.13 -4.32 5.41
C GLY A 91 5.22 -5.28 4.23
N GLY A 92 5.60 -6.53 4.48
CA GLY A 92 5.72 -7.58 3.48
C GLY A 92 6.62 -8.72 3.91
N PRO A 93 6.77 -9.76 3.06
CA PRO A 93 7.49 -10.97 3.41
C PRO A 93 9.01 -10.87 3.31
N LEU A 94 9.55 -9.81 2.71
CA LEU A 94 10.98 -9.64 2.51
C LEU A 94 11.60 -8.74 3.57
N ALA A 95 12.83 -9.03 3.99
CA ALA A 95 13.60 -8.26 4.97
C ALA A 95 12.78 -7.86 6.20
N GLU A 96 12.17 -8.83 6.88
CA GLU A 96 11.24 -8.62 8.00
C GLU A 96 11.86 -7.91 9.22
N ASP A 97 13.16 -7.85 9.30
CA ASP A 97 13.93 -7.14 10.32
C ASP A 97 14.26 -5.69 9.94
N ARG A 98 13.97 -5.29 8.70
CA ARG A 98 14.27 -3.96 8.19
C ARG A 98 13.09 -3.00 8.31
N GLY A 99 13.35 -1.81 8.85
CA GLY A 99 12.36 -0.76 9.02
C GLY A 99 12.15 0.08 7.75
N PHE A 100 10.88 0.34 7.45
CA PHE A 100 10.44 1.25 6.40
C PHE A 100 9.44 2.21 7.01
N ILE A 101 9.72 3.50 6.94
CA ILE A 101 8.88 4.53 7.53
C ILE A 101 8.28 5.38 6.43
N LEU A 102 6.96 5.33 6.29
CA LEU A 102 6.21 6.23 5.45
C LEU A 102 5.83 7.46 6.25
N HIS A 103 6.04 8.64 5.72
CA HIS A 103 5.71 9.88 6.41
C HIS A 103 5.42 11.02 5.45
N SER A 104 4.82 12.07 5.98
CA SER A 104 4.63 13.33 5.26
C SER A 104 5.92 14.18 5.27
N PRO A 105 6.20 14.93 4.18
CA PRO A 105 7.27 15.91 4.17
C PRO A 105 6.86 17.17 4.97
N PRO A 106 7.80 18.03 5.34
CA PRO A 106 9.15 17.76 5.76
C PRO A 106 9.19 17.01 7.10
N PRO A 107 10.33 16.54 7.59
CA PRO A 107 11.69 16.75 7.09
C PRO A 107 12.14 15.63 6.13
N ASP A 108 13.26 15.87 5.43
CA ASP A 108 14.03 14.85 4.74
C ASP A 108 15.08 14.27 5.70
N PHE A 109 15.31 12.97 5.60
CA PHE A 109 16.27 12.22 6.42
C PHE A 109 17.39 11.65 5.55
N SER A 110 18.38 11.02 6.17
CA SER A 110 19.60 10.55 5.48
C SER A 110 19.33 9.58 4.34
N SER A 111 18.29 8.72 4.46
CA SER A 111 17.88 7.78 3.42
C SER A 111 16.39 7.94 3.15
N SER A 112 16.02 9.04 2.53
CA SER A 112 14.64 9.36 2.17
C SER A 112 14.45 9.37 0.66
N ILE A 113 13.35 8.80 0.20
CA ILE A 113 12.90 8.86 -1.18
C ILE A 113 11.51 9.46 -1.20
N ARG A 114 11.33 10.53 -1.98
CA ARG A 114 10.02 11.14 -2.19
C ARG A 114 9.21 10.31 -3.19
N ILE A 115 8.06 9.80 -2.75
CA ILE A 115 7.16 9.00 -3.60
C ILE A 115 6.15 9.91 -4.31
N SER A 116 5.65 10.90 -3.60
CA SER A 116 4.74 11.93 -4.11
C SER A 116 4.98 13.24 -3.38
N ASP A 117 4.23 14.29 -3.72
CA ASP A 117 4.32 15.59 -3.03
C ASP A 117 4.00 15.47 -1.52
N ASN A 118 3.24 14.46 -1.13
CA ASN A 118 2.73 14.30 0.23
C ASN A 118 3.28 13.06 0.96
N THR A 119 4.10 12.24 0.32
CA THR A 119 4.56 10.98 0.91
C THR A 119 6.03 10.73 0.61
N VAL A 120 6.77 10.42 1.66
CA VAL A 120 8.19 10.06 1.65
C VAL A 120 8.35 8.69 2.30
N ILE A 121 9.26 7.85 1.81
CA ILE A 121 9.72 6.65 2.49
C ILE A 121 11.14 6.86 2.98
N THR A 122 11.39 6.52 4.24
CA THR A 122 12.70 6.64 4.88
C THR A 122 13.12 5.31 5.48
N THR A 123 14.38 4.92 5.28
CA THR A 123 14.96 3.69 5.82
C THR A 123 16.09 3.94 6.81
N SER A 124 16.46 5.18 7.04
CA SER A 124 17.51 5.55 7.99
C SER A 124 16.98 5.76 9.41
N ARG A 125 17.86 5.55 10.39
CA ARG A 125 17.54 5.61 11.81
C ARG A 125 17.10 7.01 12.30
N ASP A 126 17.57 8.06 11.66
CA ASP A 126 17.34 9.45 12.08
C ASP A 126 15.86 9.85 12.13
N VAL A 127 15.00 9.24 11.29
CA VAL A 127 13.55 9.45 11.40
C VAL A 127 13.00 8.93 12.72
N LEU A 128 13.49 7.79 13.19
CA LEU A 128 13.06 7.20 14.48
C LEU A 128 13.42 8.09 15.67
N GLU A 129 14.52 8.82 15.57
CA GLU A 129 15.00 9.75 16.61
C GLU A 129 14.09 10.98 16.78
N THR A 130 13.19 11.23 15.84
CA THR A 130 12.19 12.30 15.93
C THR A 130 10.86 11.85 16.52
N LEU A 131 10.58 10.54 16.55
CA LEU A 131 9.29 10.01 16.96
C LEU A 131 8.99 10.32 18.42
N GLY A 132 7.82 10.87 18.67
CA GLY A 132 7.40 11.30 20.01
C GLY A 132 7.91 12.68 20.40
N THR A 133 8.55 13.41 19.49
CA THR A 133 9.00 14.80 19.68
C THR A 133 8.26 15.74 18.73
N ASP A 134 8.37 17.05 18.95
CA ASP A 134 7.78 18.07 18.07
C ASP A 134 8.42 18.10 16.67
N LYS A 135 9.55 17.41 16.48
CA LYS A 135 10.22 17.26 15.17
C LYS A 135 9.67 16.10 14.33
N GLN A 136 8.77 15.30 14.90
CA GLN A 136 8.14 14.19 14.19
C GLN A 136 7.37 14.70 12.96
N PRO A 137 7.44 14.01 11.80
CA PRO A 137 6.54 14.30 10.68
C PRO A 137 5.07 14.25 11.09
N SER A 138 4.22 15.06 10.46
CA SER A 138 2.78 15.17 10.79
C SER A 138 2.05 13.84 10.66
N ASN A 139 2.43 13.02 9.70
CA ASN A 139 1.90 11.67 9.50
C ASN A 139 3.05 10.68 9.45
N VAL A 140 2.90 9.56 10.15
CA VAL A 140 3.91 8.51 10.23
C VAL A 140 3.25 7.15 10.24
N LEU A 141 3.79 6.22 9.45
CA LEU A 141 3.48 4.80 9.51
C LEU A 141 4.80 4.03 9.53
N VAL A 142 4.98 3.19 10.53
CA VAL A 142 6.18 2.36 10.68
C VAL A 142 5.86 0.93 10.26
N ALA A 143 6.68 0.37 9.38
CA ALA A 143 6.56 -1.02 8.93
C ALA A 143 7.88 -1.75 9.04
N LEU A 144 7.81 -3.07 9.22
CA LEU A 144 8.93 -3.99 9.08
C LEU A 144 8.68 -4.87 7.86
N GLY A 145 9.70 -4.99 7.01
CA GLY A 145 9.61 -5.75 5.77
C GLY A 145 8.93 -5.00 4.63
N TYR A 146 8.99 -5.57 3.44
CA TYR A 146 8.42 -5.03 2.23
C TYR A 146 7.94 -6.14 1.29
N ALA A 147 7.16 -5.77 0.27
CA ALA A 147 6.75 -6.62 -0.83
C ALA A 147 7.46 -6.19 -2.12
N SER A 148 7.79 -7.14 -2.97
CA SER A 148 8.45 -6.90 -4.24
C SER A 148 7.87 -7.77 -5.34
N TRP A 149 7.76 -7.22 -6.52
CA TRP A 149 7.33 -7.90 -7.74
C TRP A 149 8.44 -7.79 -8.77
N GLU A 150 8.79 -8.91 -9.37
CA GLU A 150 9.71 -8.94 -10.50
C GLU A 150 9.07 -8.30 -11.74
N LYS A 151 9.92 -7.98 -12.73
CA LYS A 151 9.46 -7.47 -14.02
C LYS A 151 8.32 -8.33 -14.60
N GLY A 152 7.18 -7.72 -14.89
CA GLY A 152 6.02 -8.39 -15.47
C GLY A 152 5.15 -9.16 -14.47
N GLN A 153 5.61 -9.40 -13.25
CA GLN A 153 4.87 -10.19 -12.26
C GLN A 153 3.61 -9.46 -11.80
N LEU A 154 3.71 -8.19 -11.43
CA LEU A 154 2.55 -7.44 -10.96
C LEU A 154 1.50 -7.29 -12.06
N GLU A 155 1.93 -7.02 -13.28
CA GLU A 155 1.05 -6.91 -14.45
C GLU A 155 0.29 -8.22 -14.69
N GLN A 156 0.94 -9.36 -14.53
CA GLN A 156 0.29 -10.67 -14.64
C GLN A 156 -0.72 -10.89 -13.51
N GLU A 157 -0.38 -10.55 -12.28
CA GLU A 157 -1.31 -10.65 -11.13
C GLU A 157 -2.53 -9.73 -11.30
N LEU A 158 -2.36 -8.55 -11.90
CA LEU A 158 -3.47 -7.67 -12.26
C LEU A 158 -4.37 -8.30 -13.32
N LEU A 159 -3.80 -8.92 -14.36
CA LEU A 159 -4.55 -9.65 -15.36
C LEU A 159 -5.31 -10.85 -14.78
N ASP A 160 -4.76 -11.49 -13.77
CA ASP A 160 -5.36 -12.62 -13.05
C ASP A 160 -6.39 -12.15 -11.99
N ASN A 161 -6.69 -10.87 -11.94
CA ASN A 161 -7.61 -10.26 -10.98
C ASN A 161 -7.27 -10.52 -9.50
N ALA A 162 -5.98 -10.62 -9.17
CA ALA A 162 -5.54 -10.73 -7.79
C ALA A 162 -5.67 -9.39 -7.02
N TRP A 163 -5.54 -8.28 -7.71
CA TRP A 163 -5.52 -6.93 -7.18
C TRP A 163 -6.46 -5.98 -7.90
N LEU A 164 -7.07 -5.08 -7.13
CA LEU A 164 -7.59 -3.81 -7.61
C LEU A 164 -6.53 -2.73 -7.41
N THR A 165 -6.58 -1.66 -8.18
CA THR A 165 -5.71 -0.51 -7.97
C THR A 165 -6.52 0.76 -7.81
N ALA A 166 -6.01 1.68 -7.00
CA ALA A 166 -6.55 3.01 -6.82
C ALA A 166 -5.39 3.98 -6.56
N PRO A 167 -5.48 5.25 -7.00
CA PRO A 167 -4.56 6.28 -6.52
C PRO A 167 -4.57 6.33 -5.00
N ALA A 168 -3.39 6.43 -4.38
CA ALA A 168 -3.29 6.42 -2.93
C ALA A 168 -3.97 7.65 -2.30
N ASP A 169 -4.54 7.44 -1.13
CA ASP A 169 -5.22 8.45 -0.34
C ASP A 169 -4.52 8.60 1.02
N GLN A 170 -4.20 9.82 1.41
CA GLN A 170 -3.46 10.13 2.63
C GLN A 170 -4.25 9.76 3.90
N ASN A 171 -5.57 9.90 3.89
CA ASN A 171 -6.38 9.54 5.03
C ASN A 171 -6.37 8.02 5.26
N ILE A 172 -6.47 7.24 4.18
CA ILE A 172 -6.41 5.78 4.28
C ILE A 172 -5.03 5.33 4.73
N LEU A 173 -3.98 5.96 4.21
CA LEU A 173 -2.60 5.60 4.53
C LEU A 173 -2.25 5.86 6.00
N PHE A 174 -2.71 6.98 6.59
CA PHE A 174 -2.24 7.44 7.89
C PHE A 174 -3.32 7.57 8.98
N LYS A 175 -4.59 7.76 8.64
CA LYS A 175 -5.64 8.14 9.60
C LYS A 175 -6.76 7.13 9.73
N THR A 176 -7.15 6.46 8.66
CA THR A 176 -8.21 5.44 8.70
C THR A 176 -7.83 4.32 9.67
N PRO A 177 -8.74 3.87 10.53
CA PRO A 177 -8.48 2.71 11.38
C PRO A 177 -7.98 1.52 10.55
N ILE A 178 -6.95 0.84 11.05
CA ILE A 178 -6.25 -0.22 10.29
C ILE A 178 -7.22 -1.28 9.78
N ALA A 179 -8.17 -1.70 10.61
CA ALA A 179 -9.17 -2.71 10.26
C ALA A 179 -10.11 -2.28 9.11
N ASP A 180 -10.24 -1.00 8.85
CA ASP A 180 -11.14 -0.44 7.83
C ASP A 180 -10.41 -0.09 6.52
N ARG A 181 -9.08 -0.13 6.49
CA ARG A 181 -8.30 0.35 5.34
C ARG A 181 -8.58 -0.44 4.07
N TRP A 182 -8.72 -1.75 4.16
CA TRP A 182 -9.04 -2.59 3.00
C TRP A 182 -10.39 -2.21 2.37
N ARG A 183 -11.41 -2.07 3.19
CA ARG A 183 -12.74 -1.65 2.75
C ARG A 183 -12.75 -0.22 2.19
N GLU A 184 -12.15 0.71 2.91
CA GLU A 184 -12.11 2.12 2.50
C GLU A 184 -11.29 2.34 1.23
N ALA A 185 -10.20 1.60 1.04
CA ALA A 185 -9.42 1.64 -0.20
C ALA A 185 -10.24 1.19 -1.42
N ALA A 186 -11.02 0.11 -1.30
CA ALA A 186 -11.90 -0.35 -2.37
C ALA A 186 -13.00 0.66 -2.70
N LYS A 187 -13.50 1.40 -1.73
CA LYS A 187 -14.50 2.47 -1.94
C LYS A 187 -13.97 3.63 -2.79
N LEU A 188 -12.65 3.86 -2.84
CA LEU A 188 -12.06 4.88 -3.72
C LEU A 188 -12.41 4.67 -5.18
N ILE A 189 -12.64 3.43 -5.58
CA ILE A 189 -13.05 3.06 -6.95
C ILE A 189 -14.50 2.60 -7.02
N GLY A 190 -15.31 2.92 -6.02
CA GLY A 190 -16.75 2.65 -6.00
C GLY A 190 -17.14 1.20 -5.71
N ILE A 191 -16.24 0.40 -5.12
CA ILE A 191 -16.47 -1.02 -4.83
C ILE A 191 -16.72 -1.21 -3.34
N ASP A 192 -17.83 -1.88 -2.99
CA ASP A 192 -18.06 -2.39 -1.65
C ASP A 192 -17.58 -3.84 -1.57
N ILE A 193 -16.33 -3.99 -1.17
CA ILE A 193 -15.62 -5.28 -1.15
C ILE A 193 -16.19 -6.25 -0.11
N VAL A 194 -16.87 -5.74 0.92
CA VAL A 194 -17.47 -6.57 1.97
C VAL A 194 -18.68 -7.35 1.46
N THR A 195 -19.38 -6.81 0.47
CA THR A 195 -20.55 -7.46 -0.14
C THR A 195 -20.18 -8.36 -1.32
N MET A 196 -18.92 -8.38 -1.73
CA MET A 196 -18.44 -9.28 -2.77
C MET A 196 -18.37 -10.72 -2.23
N PRO A 197 -19.04 -11.69 -2.84
CA PRO A 197 -18.83 -13.09 -2.51
C PRO A 197 -17.38 -13.49 -2.76
N GLY A 198 -16.79 -14.29 -1.85
CA GLY A 198 -15.39 -14.67 -1.94
C GLY A 198 -15.00 -15.46 -3.19
N ASP A 199 -15.99 -16.13 -3.81
CA ASP A 199 -15.81 -16.93 -5.03
C ASP A 199 -16.23 -16.18 -6.30
N THR A 200 -16.56 -14.88 -6.19
CA THR A 200 -17.03 -14.13 -7.35
C THR A 200 -15.86 -13.78 -8.25
N ASN A 201 -15.95 -14.24 -9.49
CA ASN A 201 -15.10 -13.71 -10.56
C ASN A 201 -15.37 -12.20 -10.69
N PHE A 202 -14.33 -11.40 -10.63
CA PHE A 202 -14.40 -9.94 -10.73
C PHE A 202 -15.18 -9.48 -11.97
N GLU A 203 -14.99 -10.14 -13.10
CA GLU A 203 -15.72 -9.85 -14.36
C GLU A 203 -17.22 -10.02 -14.20
N ILE A 204 -17.65 -11.11 -13.55
CA ILE A 204 -19.07 -11.36 -13.27
C ILE A 204 -19.62 -10.30 -12.32
N TYR A 205 -18.88 -9.97 -11.27
CA TYR A 205 -19.31 -8.96 -10.32
C TYR A 205 -19.47 -7.59 -10.97
N MET A 206 -18.50 -7.18 -11.78
CA MET A 206 -18.54 -5.89 -12.49
C MET A 206 -19.66 -5.87 -13.54
N SER A 207 -19.88 -6.96 -14.24
CA SER A 207 -21.00 -7.11 -15.19
C SER A 207 -22.35 -6.97 -14.50
N LEU A 208 -22.53 -7.60 -13.34
CA LEU A 208 -23.77 -7.51 -12.55
C LEU A 208 -24.05 -6.08 -12.04
N ARG A 209 -23.02 -5.26 -11.90
CA ARG A 209 -23.11 -3.84 -11.51
C ARG A 209 -23.23 -2.90 -12.70
N GLY A 210 -23.32 -3.42 -13.92
CA GLY A 210 -23.46 -2.61 -15.13
C GLY A 210 -22.14 -2.06 -15.70
N PHE A 211 -21.02 -2.55 -15.21
CA PHE A 211 -19.70 -2.25 -15.77
C PHE A 211 -19.37 -3.36 -16.80
N HIS A 212 -19.41 -3.04 -18.08
CA HIS A 212 -19.02 -3.98 -19.13
C HIS A 212 -17.51 -3.87 -19.35
N LEU A 213 -16.81 -4.92 -18.95
CA LEU A 213 -15.45 -5.14 -19.40
C LEU A 213 -15.51 -5.69 -20.82
N GLY A 214 -14.79 -5.08 -21.75
CA GLY A 214 -14.73 -5.56 -23.13
C GLY A 214 -14.22 -7.01 -23.20
N PRO A 215 -14.53 -7.74 -24.30
CA PRO A 215 -14.18 -9.15 -24.41
C PRO A 215 -12.65 -9.33 -24.37
N HIS A 216 -12.18 -10.11 -23.41
CA HIS A 216 -10.82 -10.65 -23.46
C HIS A 216 -10.78 -11.67 -24.60
N GLU A 217 -10.10 -11.36 -25.69
CA GLU A 217 -9.73 -12.35 -26.68
C GLU A 217 -8.78 -13.35 -26.01
N HIS A 218 -9.30 -14.52 -25.69
CA HIS A 218 -8.47 -15.69 -25.43
C HIS A 218 -7.74 -16.04 -26.73
N SER A 219 -6.50 -15.62 -26.84
CA SER A 219 -5.60 -16.16 -27.86
C SER A 219 -5.41 -17.65 -27.56
N LYS A 220 -6.13 -18.48 -28.33
CA LYS A 220 -5.83 -19.90 -28.44
C LYS A 220 -4.67 -20.03 -29.43
N THR A 221 -3.54 -20.46 -28.97
CA THR A 221 -2.65 -21.42 -29.66
C THR A 221 -1.63 -21.95 -28.67
#